data_e21ce31c8967ee790a5d802ab8a9f275
#
_entry.id   e21ce31c8967ee790a5d802ab8a9f275
#
_cell.length_a   1.000
_cell.length_b   1.000
_cell.length_c   1.000
_cell.angle_alpha   90.00
_cell.angle_beta   90.00
_cell.angle_gamma   90.00
#
_symmetry.space_group_name_H-M   'P 1'
#
loop_
_entity.id
_entity.type
_entity.pdbx_description
1 polymer ?
#
loop_
_entity_poly.entity_id
_entity_poly.type
_entity_poly.pdbx_seq_one_letter_code
_entity_poly.pdbx_strand_id
1 'polypeptide(L)'
;MCSSDLGRGACQQVVLTGAEAALSALPVLKCWPADGGRFVTLPMVNTVDPETGVRNVGMYRMQVFDDRTTGMHWHVHKTGARHYDAYKRLGRRMPVSVALGGDPVYTYAATAPMPDNMDEYLLAGFLSRRPVKLVKCVTNDIYVPADCDFVIEGYVDPAEEKAVEGPFGDHTGFYSLEDRYPLFHVTALTRRRDAVYPATVVGIPPQEDAWIARATERIFLSPIRMALQPEVRDLTMPEVGTAHNVAVVSIDRRYEGQAVKVAQSLWGAGQMMFNKYLLVVPSGTDVRDSDALARLLRRIDPVRDLVRSEGILDVLDHATATPGFGGKIAIDATTAGAALNPASQSESVPQLSLPEGCRTDLLEKWGAALAFAEPGAGVRTPEGVRYFVLFDPAAAELMPEELLWLAAANTDPRRDVRTEGATLVIDARSKRPGEGGNPARFPNVVTASEATVGLVDRRWTEYGLGAFVESPSRRYRRLLLSGGAQW
;
A
#
# COMPACT_ATOMS: atom_id res chain seq x y z
N MET A 1 -19.15 -20.16 1.63
CA MET A 1 -19.85 -20.97 0.60
C MET A 1 -20.43 -20.00 -0.43
N CYS A 2 -20.31 -20.31 -1.71
CA CYS A 2 -20.93 -19.56 -2.81
C CYS A 2 -22.08 -20.40 -3.39
N SER A 3 -23.14 -19.75 -3.89
CA SER A 3 -24.23 -20.39 -4.63
C SER A 3 -24.26 -19.79 -6.04
N SER A 4 -24.17 -20.62 -7.07
CA SER A 4 -24.10 -20.23 -8.47
C SER A 4 -25.39 -20.52 -9.27
N ASP A 5 -26.49 -20.79 -8.57
CA ASP A 5 -27.72 -21.30 -9.21
C ASP A 5 -28.72 -20.19 -9.62
N LEU A 6 -28.26 -18.93 -9.70
CA LEU A 6 -29.11 -17.82 -10.13
C LEU A 6 -29.09 -17.70 -11.65
N GLY A 7 -30.26 -17.80 -12.26
CA GLY A 7 -30.45 -17.58 -13.70
C GLY A 7 -30.22 -16.10 -14.11
N ARG A 8 -30.40 -15.14 -13.18
CA ARG A 8 -30.19 -13.70 -13.41
C ARG A 8 -29.94 -12.97 -12.10
N GLY A 9 -28.97 -12.05 -12.10
CA GLY A 9 -28.62 -11.17 -10.95
C GLY A 9 -29.24 -9.77 -11.05
N ALA A 10 -29.27 -9.05 -9.93
CA ALA A 10 -29.62 -7.62 -9.91
C ALA A 10 -28.66 -6.79 -10.77
N CYS A 11 -27.38 -7.15 -10.80
CA CYS A 11 -26.36 -6.54 -11.65
C CYS A 11 -26.61 -6.70 -13.15
N GLN A 12 -27.59 -7.51 -13.55
CA GLN A 12 -27.99 -7.74 -14.96
C GLN A 12 -29.36 -7.15 -15.30
N GLN A 13 -29.86 -6.20 -14.53
CA GLN A 13 -31.16 -5.54 -14.84
C GLN A 13 -31.09 -4.68 -16.11
N VAL A 14 -29.90 -4.10 -16.37
CA VAL A 14 -29.57 -3.41 -17.63
C VAL A 14 -28.38 -4.14 -18.24
N VAL A 15 -28.46 -4.48 -19.52
CA VAL A 15 -27.43 -5.19 -20.27
C VAL A 15 -27.12 -4.39 -21.53
N LEU A 16 -25.87 -3.93 -21.63
CA LEU A 16 -25.35 -3.18 -22.78
C LEU A 16 -24.29 -4.04 -23.45
N THR A 17 -24.40 -4.25 -24.73
CA THR A 17 -23.46 -5.08 -25.53
C THR A 17 -23.05 -4.36 -26.81
N GLY A 18 -22.04 -4.86 -27.50
CA GLY A 18 -21.58 -4.24 -28.74
C GLY A 18 -21.26 -2.75 -28.53
N ALA A 19 -21.71 -1.87 -29.39
CA ALA A 19 -21.42 -0.44 -29.35
C ALA A 19 -21.98 0.27 -28.10
N GLU A 20 -23.03 -0.29 -27.48
CA GLU A 20 -23.63 0.28 -26.28
C GLU A 20 -22.82 0.07 -25.00
N ALA A 21 -21.91 -0.92 -24.99
CA ALA A 21 -21.04 -1.22 -23.84
C ALA A 21 -19.86 -0.24 -23.77
N ALA A 22 -20.14 1.06 -23.62
CA ALA A 22 -19.14 2.12 -23.61
C ALA A 22 -18.72 2.51 -22.18
N LEU A 23 -17.43 2.60 -21.89
CA LEU A 23 -16.89 3.00 -20.59
C LEU A 23 -17.16 4.48 -20.25
N SER A 24 -17.46 5.30 -21.25
CA SER A 24 -17.90 6.70 -21.05
C SER A 24 -19.27 6.81 -20.35
N ALA A 25 -20.06 5.71 -20.29
CA ALA A 25 -21.28 5.65 -19.50
C ALA A 25 -21.02 5.58 -17.98
N LEU A 26 -19.78 5.33 -17.55
CA LEU A 26 -19.37 5.28 -16.15
C LEU A 26 -18.69 6.58 -15.73
N PRO A 27 -18.94 7.09 -14.50
CA PRO A 27 -18.32 8.31 -13.98
C PRO A 27 -16.90 8.01 -13.45
N VAL A 28 -16.03 7.45 -14.31
CA VAL A 28 -14.65 7.09 -13.96
C VAL A 28 -13.84 8.36 -13.72
N LEU A 29 -13.09 8.39 -12.60
CA LEU A 29 -12.36 9.57 -12.15
C LEU A 29 -10.96 9.65 -12.78
N LYS A 30 -10.52 10.88 -13.05
CA LYS A 30 -9.11 11.26 -13.06
C LYS A 30 -8.81 11.86 -11.70
N CYS A 31 -8.02 11.17 -10.85
CA CYS A 31 -7.87 11.52 -9.45
C CYS A 31 -6.87 12.67 -9.24
N TRP A 32 -5.72 12.64 -9.93
CA TRP A 32 -4.64 13.58 -9.72
C TRP A 32 -4.20 14.24 -11.02
N PRO A 33 -3.59 15.46 -10.96
CA PRO A 33 -3.24 16.23 -12.15
C PRO A 33 -2.36 15.50 -13.15
N ALA A 34 -1.37 14.75 -12.67
CA ALA A 34 -0.42 14.04 -13.51
C ALA A 34 -0.80 12.57 -13.80
N ASP A 35 -2.01 12.12 -13.41
CA ASP A 35 -2.51 10.82 -13.85
C ASP A 35 -2.56 10.72 -15.37
N GLY A 36 -2.18 9.57 -15.92
CA GLY A 36 -2.18 9.29 -17.36
C GLY A 36 -3.58 9.30 -17.99
N GLY A 37 -4.64 9.29 -17.18
CA GLY A 37 -6.02 9.29 -17.63
C GLY A 37 -7.01 9.09 -16.50
N ARG A 38 -8.19 8.55 -16.82
CA ARG A 38 -9.21 8.14 -15.87
C ARG A 38 -8.94 6.70 -15.43
N PHE A 39 -9.16 6.41 -14.14
CA PHE A 39 -8.91 5.08 -13.58
C PHE A 39 -10.12 4.55 -12.82
N VAL A 40 -10.45 3.28 -13.06
CA VAL A 40 -11.33 2.51 -12.17
C VAL A 40 -10.51 2.13 -10.93
N THR A 41 -10.93 2.59 -9.76
CA THR A 41 -10.11 2.53 -8.53
C THR A 41 -10.51 1.46 -7.53
N LEU A 42 -11.73 0.90 -7.63
CA LEU A 42 -12.22 -0.19 -6.78
C LEU A 42 -12.71 -1.40 -7.60
N PRO A 43 -11.96 -1.87 -8.62
CA PRO A 43 -12.40 -2.99 -9.44
C PRO A 43 -12.14 -4.33 -8.76
N MET A 44 -13.16 -5.16 -8.64
CA MET A 44 -13.03 -6.56 -8.27
C MET A 44 -12.85 -7.39 -9.54
N VAL A 45 -11.61 -7.63 -9.91
CA VAL A 45 -11.24 -8.31 -11.15
C VAL A 45 -11.30 -9.82 -10.96
N ASN A 46 -12.25 -10.45 -11.63
CA ASN A 46 -12.49 -11.88 -11.58
C ASN A 46 -11.80 -12.57 -12.74
N THR A 47 -10.96 -13.55 -12.44
CA THR A 47 -10.26 -14.40 -13.39
C THR A 47 -10.37 -15.86 -12.97
N VAL A 48 -10.18 -16.79 -13.87
CA VAL A 48 -10.21 -18.23 -13.59
C VAL A 48 -8.95 -18.87 -14.16
N ASP A 49 -8.26 -19.65 -13.35
CA ASP A 49 -7.12 -20.45 -13.80
C ASP A 49 -7.58 -21.47 -14.86
N PRO A 50 -7.00 -21.48 -16.07
CA PRO A 50 -7.44 -22.36 -17.13
C PRO A 50 -7.10 -23.84 -16.90
N GLU A 51 -6.19 -24.14 -15.97
CA GLU A 51 -5.71 -25.49 -15.68
C GLU A 51 -6.49 -26.10 -14.49
N THR A 52 -6.74 -25.31 -13.45
CA THR A 52 -7.38 -25.79 -12.21
C THR A 52 -8.85 -25.42 -12.08
N GLY A 53 -9.33 -24.44 -12.84
CA GLY A 53 -10.68 -23.87 -12.70
C GLY A 53 -10.88 -23.02 -11.45
N VAL A 54 -9.84 -22.77 -10.67
CA VAL A 54 -9.94 -21.95 -9.44
C VAL A 54 -10.06 -20.49 -9.82
N ARG A 55 -11.01 -19.80 -9.17
CA ARG A 55 -11.20 -18.36 -9.31
C ARG A 55 -10.20 -17.58 -8.46
N ASN A 56 -9.83 -16.43 -8.99
CA ASN A 56 -9.19 -15.35 -8.23
C ASN A 56 -10.02 -14.07 -8.38
N VAL A 57 -10.19 -13.35 -7.29
CA VAL A 57 -10.78 -12.00 -7.28
C VAL A 57 -9.76 -11.05 -6.67
N GLY A 58 -9.17 -10.18 -7.49
CA GLY A 58 -8.15 -9.23 -7.03
C GLY A 58 -8.53 -7.79 -7.35
N MET A 59 -8.07 -6.87 -6.51
CA MET A 59 -8.20 -5.45 -6.79
C MET A 59 -6.99 -4.99 -7.61
N TYR A 60 -7.22 -4.66 -8.88
CA TYR A 60 -6.20 -4.18 -9.81
C TYR A 60 -6.74 -2.97 -10.55
N ARG A 61 -6.19 -1.79 -10.32
CA ARG A 61 -6.64 -0.55 -10.99
C ARG A 61 -6.66 -0.72 -12.52
N MET A 62 -7.53 0.04 -13.18
CA MET A 62 -7.69 -0.05 -14.63
C MET A 62 -7.72 1.36 -15.23
N GLN A 63 -6.71 1.71 -16.03
CA GLN A 63 -6.71 2.96 -16.80
C GLN A 63 -7.64 2.83 -17.98
N VAL A 64 -8.56 3.76 -18.14
CA VAL A 64 -9.46 3.83 -19.30
C VAL A 64 -8.70 4.52 -20.44
N PHE A 65 -8.50 3.84 -21.56
CA PHE A 65 -7.87 4.39 -22.75
C PHE A 65 -8.94 4.97 -23.72
N ASP A 66 -10.00 4.22 -23.93
CA ASP A 66 -11.15 4.60 -24.73
C ASP A 66 -12.43 3.91 -24.23
N ASP A 67 -13.50 3.98 -25.00
CA ASP A 67 -14.79 3.37 -24.61
C ASP A 67 -14.79 1.85 -24.50
N ARG A 68 -13.77 1.19 -25.06
CA ARG A 68 -13.73 -0.26 -25.23
C ARG A 68 -12.49 -0.91 -24.62
N THR A 69 -11.50 -0.12 -24.22
CA THR A 69 -10.23 -0.66 -23.74
C THR A 69 -9.75 -0.01 -22.45
N THR A 70 -9.14 -0.83 -21.61
CA THR A 70 -8.42 -0.38 -20.41
C THR A 70 -7.06 -1.07 -20.28
N GLY A 71 -6.14 -0.48 -19.53
CA GLY A 71 -4.99 -1.19 -18.98
C GLY A 71 -5.42 -2.12 -17.86
N MET A 72 -4.73 -3.25 -17.70
CA MET A 72 -4.95 -4.20 -16.60
C MET A 72 -3.67 -4.29 -15.75
N HIS A 73 -3.65 -3.62 -14.60
CA HIS A 73 -2.46 -3.42 -13.78
C HIS A 73 -2.09 -4.67 -12.96
N TRP A 74 -1.62 -5.72 -13.63
CA TRP A 74 -1.19 -6.96 -12.96
C TRP A 74 0.31 -6.96 -12.68
N HIS A 75 0.70 -6.85 -11.42
CA HIS A 75 2.07 -7.06 -10.99
C HIS A 75 2.46 -8.55 -11.07
N VAL A 76 3.73 -8.80 -11.38
CA VAL A 76 4.25 -10.15 -11.71
C VAL A 76 3.99 -11.22 -10.63
N HIS A 77 3.94 -10.85 -9.36
CA HIS A 77 3.73 -11.77 -8.24
C HIS A 77 2.25 -11.91 -7.81
N LYS A 78 1.32 -11.28 -8.54
CA LYS A 78 -0.12 -11.39 -8.26
C LYS A 78 -0.75 -12.56 -9.03
N THR A 79 -1.80 -13.15 -8.45
CA THR A 79 -2.52 -14.29 -9.04
C THR A 79 -3.08 -13.97 -10.43
N GLY A 80 -3.58 -12.75 -10.66
CA GLY A 80 -4.04 -12.33 -11.99
C GLY A 80 -2.95 -12.41 -13.07
N ALA A 81 -1.70 -12.03 -12.75
CA ALA A 81 -0.57 -12.18 -13.66
C ALA A 81 -0.23 -13.66 -13.92
N ARG A 82 -0.30 -14.52 -12.90
CA ARG A 82 -0.09 -15.97 -13.03
C ARG A 82 -1.14 -16.60 -13.96
N HIS A 83 -2.41 -16.22 -13.82
CA HIS A 83 -3.47 -16.67 -14.74
C HIS A 83 -3.22 -16.19 -16.18
N TYR A 84 -2.84 -14.91 -16.35
CA TYR A 84 -2.46 -14.36 -17.65
C TYR A 84 -1.34 -15.18 -18.32
N ASP A 85 -0.29 -15.53 -17.58
CA ASP A 85 0.81 -16.34 -18.09
C ASP A 85 0.36 -17.78 -18.45
N ALA A 86 -0.59 -18.35 -17.71
CA ALA A 86 -1.18 -19.65 -18.04
C ALA A 86 -1.96 -19.58 -19.38
N TYR A 87 -2.81 -18.58 -19.58
CA TYR A 87 -3.51 -18.36 -20.84
C TYR A 87 -2.54 -18.10 -22.00
N LYS A 88 -1.44 -17.35 -21.76
CA LYS A 88 -0.39 -17.11 -22.75
C LYS A 88 0.28 -18.40 -23.21
N ARG A 89 0.62 -19.31 -22.27
CA ARG A 89 1.17 -20.63 -22.62
C ARG A 89 0.22 -21.47 -23.47
N LEU A 90 -1.09 -21.33 -23.23
CA LEU A 90 -2.12 -22.04 -23.97
C LEU A 90 -2.47 -21.40 -25.32
N GLY A 91 -1.95 -20.20 -25.62
CA GLY A 91 -2.27 -19.45 -26.85
C GLY A 91 -3.76 -19.06 -26.92
N ARG A 92 -4.40 -18.76 -25.78
CA ARG A 92 -5.83 -18.48 -25.67
C ARG A 92 -6.07 -17.12 -25.07
N ARG A 93 -7.17 -16.47 -25.50
CA ARG A 93 -7.71 -15.28 -24.83
C ARG A 93 -8.14 -15.63 -23.42
N MET A 94 -7.82 -14.74 -22.48
CA MET A 94 -8.18 -14.85 -21.07
C MET A 94 -9.51 -14.11 -20.81
N PRO A 95 -10.61 -14.81 -20.47
CA PRO A 95 -11.81 -14.14 -20.03
C PRO A 95 -11.56 -13.38 -18.72
N VAL A 96 -12.10 -12.18 -18.61
CA VAL A 96 -12.02 -11.34 -17.41
C VAL A 96 -13.37 -10.67 -17.20
N SER A 97 -13.81 -10.58 -15.94
CA SER A 97 -15.00 -9.83 -15.57
C SER A 97 -14.74 -9.01 -14.33
N VAL A 98 -15.10 -7.73 -14.38
CA VAL A 98 -14.82 -6.75 -13.33
C VAL A 98 -16.14 -6.37 -12.68
N ALA A 99 -16.33 -6.76 -11.41
CA ALA A 99 -17.47 -6.34 -10.62
C ALA A 99 -17.14 -5.05 -9.85
N LEU A 100 -18.14 -4.18 -9.69
CA LEU A 100 -18.03 -2.94 -8.93
C LEU A 100 -19.24 -2.81 -7.99
N GLY A 101 -18.99 -2.43 -6.74
CA GLY A 101 -20.05 -2.20 -5.75
C GLY A 101 -20.66 -3.46 -5.15
N GLY A 102 -21.87 -3.35 -4.66
CA GLY A 102 -22.54 -4.38 -3.87
C GLY A 102 -22.14 -4.32 -2.39
N ASP A 103 -22.13 -5.47 -1.71
CA ASP A 103 -21.71 -5.53 -0.30
C ASP A 103 -20.21 -5.17 -0.19
N PRO A 104 -19.83 -4.20 0.67
CA PRO A 104 -18.42 -3.78 0.83
C PRO A 104 -17.46 -4.93 1.21
N VAL A 105 -17.98 -6.02 1.75
CA VAL A 105 -17.18 -7.21 2.04
C VAL A 105 -16.59 -7.85 0.78
N TYR A 106 -17.17 -7.69 -0.38
CA TYR A 106 -16.63 -8.17 -1.65
C TYR A 106 -15.38 -7.38 -2.04
N THR A 107 -15.47 -6.04 -1.92
CA THR A 107 -14.32 -5.15 -2.14
C THR A 107 -13.18 -5.46 -1.19
N TYR A 108 -13.47 -5.65 0.12
CA TYR A 108 -12.46 -6.07 1.08
C TYR A 108 -11.83 -7.42 0.71
N ALA A 109 -12.64 -8.42 0.38
CA ALA A 109 -12.14 -9.76 0.03
C ALA A 109 -11.18 -9.73 -1.17
N ALA A 110 -11.44 -8.85 -2.17
CA ALA A 110 -10.57 -8.66 -3.33
C ALA A 110 -9.20 -8.04 -2.97
N THR A 111 -9.02 -7.45 -1.77
CA THR A 111 -7.74 -6.93 -1.27
C THR A 111 -7.06 -7.88 -0.29
N ALA A 112 -7.80 -8.88 0.23
CA ALA A 112 -7.33 -9.73 1.30
C ALA A 112 -6.14 -10.60 0.88
N PRO A 113 -5.12 -10.79 1.76
CA PRO A 113 -3.96 -11.63 1.48
C PRO A 113 -4.29 -13.12 1.61
N MET A 114 -5.22 -13.60 0.78
CA MET A 114 -5.61 -15.00 0.78
C MET A 114 -4.48 -15.91 0.31
N PRO A 115 -4.39 -17.14 0.84
CA PRO A 115 -3.50 -18.15 0.28
C PRO A 115 -3.80 -18.44 -1.20
N ASP A 116 -2.78 -18.82 -1.94
CA ASP A 116 -2.93 -19.22 -3.33
C ASP A 116 -4.01 -20.30 -3.51
N ASN A 117 -4.73 -20.21 -4.61
CA ASN A 117 -5.78 -21.14 -4.99
C ASN A 117 -6.99 -21.18 -4.03
N MET A 118 -7.23 -20.10 -3.29
CA MET A 118 -8.45 -19.89 -2.52
C MET A 118 -9.28 -18.77 -3.14
N ASP A 119 -10.56 -19.06 -3.36
CA ASP A 119 -11.52 -18.08 -3.89
C ASP A 119 -11.85 -17.03 -2.82
N GLU A 120 -11.63 -15.77 -3.08
CA GLU A 120 -11.85 -14.65 -2.16
C GLU A 120 -13.33 -14.50 -1.75
N TYR A 121 -14.27 -14.96 -2.58
CA TYR A 121 -15.67 -14.99 -2.19
C TYR A 121 -15.99 -15.99 -1.07
N LEU A 122 -15.10 -16.97 -0.80
CA LEU A 122 -15.21 -17.79 0.41
C LEU A 122 -14.99 -16.96 1.67
N LEU A 123 -13.97 -16.07 1.65
CA LEU A 123 -13.73 -15.13 2.74
C LEU A 123 -14.91 -14.15 2.90
N ALA A 124 -15.41 -13.59 1.79
CA ALA A 124 -16.57 -12.70 1.82
C ALA A 124 -17.79 -13.40 2.45
N GLY A 125 -18.05 -14.64 2.06
CA GLY A 125 -19.13 -15.45 2.64
C GLY A 125 -18.92 -15.77 4.12
N PHE A 126 -17.67 -16.04 4.53
CA PHE A 126 -17.32 -16.26 5.94
C PHE A 126 -17.56 -15.01 6.80
N LEU A 127 -17.07 -13.85 6.34
CA LEU A 127 -17.24 -12.57 7.05
C LEU A 127 -18.70 -12.14 7.14
N SER A 128 -19.46 -12.28 6.05
CA SER A 128 -20.89 -11.95 6.00
C SER A 128 -21.77 -12.96 6.73
N ARG A 129 -21.25 -14.13 7.10
CA ARG A 129 -22.00 -15.28 7.65
C ARG A 129 -23.16 -15.73 6.76
N ARG A 130 -23.03 -15.55 5.46
CA ARG A 130 -24.02 -15.95 4.44
C ARG A 130 -23.30 -16.29 3.13
N PRO A 131 -23.86 -17.21 2.31
CA PRO A 131 -23.29 -17.50 1.00
C PRO A 131 -23.32 -16.27 0.09
N VAL A 132 -22.22 -16.01 -0.62
CA VAL A 132 -22.23 -15.05 -1.73
C VAL A 132 -23.01 -15.66 -2.89
N LYS A 133 -24.07 -14.99 -3.32
CA LYS A 133 -24.86 -15.41 -4.48
C LYS A 133 -24.14 -14.94 -5.75
N LEU A 134 -23.85 -15.86 -6.64
CA LEU A 134 -23.15 -15.59 -7.89
C LEU A 134 -24.08 -15.77 -9.10
N VAL A 135 -23.84 -14.97 -10.13
CA VAL A 135 -24.54 -15.08 -11.43
C VAL A 135 -23.49 -15.17 -12.54
N LYS A 136 -23.78 -15.99 -13.55
CA LYS A 136 -22.92 -16.10 -14.74
C LYS A 136 -22.97 -14.80 -15.54
N CYS A 137 -21.81 -14.35 -16.01
CA CYS A 137 -21.71 -13.23 -16.93
C CYS A 137 -22.40 -13.50 -18.27
N VAL A 138 -22.74 -12.44 -19.00
CA VAL A 138 -23.51 -12.53 -20.26
C VAL A 138 -22.64 -12.98 -21.43
N THR A 139 -21.37 -12.51 -21.46
CA THR A 139 -20.48 -12.72 -22.62
C THR A 139 -19.31 -13.66 -22.34
N ASN A 140 -19.17 -14.19 -21.12
CA ASN A 140 -18.15 -15.18 -20.78
C ASN A 140 -18.64 -16.11 -19.64
N ASP A 141 -17.81 -17.11 -19.29
CA ASP A 141 -18.16 -18.14 -18.31
C ASP A 141 -17.77 -17.80 -16.86
N ILE A 142 -17.41 -16.55 -16.58
CA ILE A 142 -17.09 -16.08 -15.23
C ILE A 142 -18.36 -15.81 -14.43
N TYR A 143 -18.31 -16.08 -13.13
CA TYR A 143 -19.39 -15.80 -12.18
C TYR A 143 -18.97 -14.64 -11.28
N VAL A 144 -19.91 -13.69 -11.07
CA VAL A 144 -19.72 -12.48 -10.27
C VAL A 144 -20.83 -12.35 -9.22
N PRO A 145 -20.67 -11.54 -8.16
CA PRO A 145 -21.76 -11.30 -7.19
C PRO A 145 -23.01 -10.78 -7.89
N ALA A 146 -24.13 -11.45 -7.65
CA ALA A 146 -25.38 -11.17 -8.32
C ALA A 146 -26.00 -9.81 -7.96
N ASP A 147 -25.56 -9.23 -6.84
CA ASP A 147 -26.03 -7.96 -6.26
C ASP A 147 -25.02 -6.82 -6.35
N CYS A 148 -23.91 -6.97 -7.07
CA CYS A 148 -23.02 -5.84 -7.34
C CYS A 148 -23.72 -4.78 -8.23
N ASP A 149 -23.17 -3.58 -8.27
CA ASP A 149 -23.77 -2.45 -8.97
C ASP A 149 -23.53 -2.51 -10.47
N PHE A 150 -22.26 -2.77 -10.87
CA PHE A 150 -21.84 -2.87 -12.27
C PHE A 150 -21.00 -4.11 -12.49
N VAL A 151 -21.04 -4.62 -13.73
CA VAL A 151 -20.09 -5.62 -14.23
C VAL A 151 -19.58 -5.18 -15.60
N ILE A 152 -18.27 -5.10 -15.74
CA ILE A 152 -17.60 -4.88 -17.03
C ILE A 152 -17.04 -6.24 -17.47
N GLU A 153 -17.58 -6.80 -18.53
CA GLU A 153 -17.19 -8.10 -19.04
C GLU A 153 -16.27 -7.96 -20.26
N GLY A 154 -15.34 -8.88 -20.40
CA GLY A 154 -14.45 -8.82 -21.53
C GLY A 154 -13.36 -9.90 -21.52
N TYR A 155 -12.24 -9.57 -22.15
CA TYR A 155 -11.10 -10.46 -22.25
C TYR A 155 -9.78 -9.69 -22.34
N VAL A 156 -8.69 -10.37 -22.01
CA VAL A 156 -7.32 -9.97 -22.31
C VAL A 156 -6.76 -10.94 -23.37
N ASP A 157 -6.12 -10.41 -24.40
CA ASP A 157 -5.45 -11.24 -25.41
C ASP A 157 -3.93 -11.26 -25.15
N PRO A 158 -3.36 -12.38 -24.67
CA PRO A 158 -1.92 -12.47 -24.41
C PRO A 158 -1.03 -12.41 -25.64
N ALA A 159 -1.59 -12.47 -26.84
CA ALA A 159 -0.85 -12.30 -28.10
C ALA A 159 -0.67 -10.83 -28.49
N GLU A 160 -1.43 -9.92 -27.87
CA GLU A 160 -1.32 -8.48 -28.13
C GLU A 160 -0.12 -7.86 -27.39
N GLU A 161 0.43 -6.79 -27.96
CA GLU A 161 1.41 -5.97 -27.27
C GLU A 161 0.78 -5.25 -26.07
N LYS A 162 1.54 -5.21 -24.98
CA LYS A 162 1.13 -4.45 -23.79
C LYS A 162 1.12 -2.94 -24.06
N ALA A 163 0.10 -2.25 -23.59
CA ALA A 163 -0.02 -0.79 -23.67
C ALA A 163 0.71 -0.11 -22.51
N VAL A 164 1.09 1.15 -22.72
CA VAL A 164 1.61 2.02 -21.65
C VAL A 164 0.47 2.45 -20.75
N GLU A 165 0.59 2.20 -19.46
CA GLU A 165 -0.33 2.57 -18.40
C GLU A 165 0.38 3.48 -17.38
N GLY A 166 -0.34 4.44 -16.84
CA GLY A 166 0.18 5.41 -15.88
C GLY A 166 0.53 6.76 -16.53
N PRO A 167 1.11 7.67 -15.74
CA PRO A 167 1.30 7.60 -14.30
C PRO A 167 -0.03 7.52 -13.54
N PHE A 168 0.03 7.06 -12.29
CA PHE A 168 -1.12 7.05 -11.41
C PHE A 168 -0.72 7.48 -9.99
N GLY A 169 -1.44 8.44 -9.41
CA GLY A 169 -1.26 8.84 -8.01
C GLY A 169 -1.75 7.74 -7.09
N ASP A 170 -0.81 7.05 -6.40
CA ASP A 170 -1.06 5.79 -5.73
C ASP A 170 -1.12 5.90 -4.20
N HIS A 171 -1.47 4.81 -3.51
CA HIS A 171 -1.66 4.72 -2.07
C HIS A 171 -0.37 5.01 -1.27
N THR A 172 0.79 4.92 -1.89
CA THR A 172 2.07 5.31 -1.27
C THR A 172 2.19 6.82 -1.04
N GLY A 173 1.28 7.63 -1.61
CA GLY A 173 1.35 9.08 -1.61
C GLY A 173 2.21 9.65 -2.72
N PHE A 174 2.74 8.79 -3.58
CA PHE A 174 3.57 9.12 -4.74
C PHE A 174 2.93 8.62 -6.03
N TYR A 175 3.34 9.19 -7.17
CA TYR A 175 2.94 8.63 -8.45
C TYR A 175 3.65 7.29 -8.69
N SER A 176 2.90 6.25 -9.06
CA SER A 176 3.49 5.13 -9.78
C SER A 176 3.72 5.56 -11.24
N LEU A 177 4.93 5.34 -11.73
CA LEU A 177 5.32 5.83 -13.04
C LEU A 177 4.84 4.88 -14.15
N GLU A 178 4.88 5.36 -15.40
CA GLU A 178 4.46 4.59 -16.57
C GLU A 178 5.17 3.24 -16.68
N ASP A 179 4.40 2.19 -17.01
CA ASP A 179 4.89 0.87 -17.37
C ASP A 179 3.93 0.19 -18.34
N ARG A 180 4.28 -0.99 -18.85
CA ARG A 180 3.50 -1.70 -19.85
C ARG A 180 2.67 -2.82 -19.23
N TYR A 181 1.35 -2.75 -19.46
CA TYR A 181 0.37 -3.73 -18.97
C TYR A 181 -0.52 -4.27 -20.09
N PRO A 182 -1.13 -5.47 -19.91
CA PRO A 182 -2.06 -6.04 -20.88
C PRO A 182 -3.27 -5.13 -21.11
N LEU A 183 -3.80 -5.17 -22.35
CA LEU A 183 -5.06 -4.54 -22.70
C LEU A 183 -6.24 -5.43 -22.32
N PHE A 184 -7.24 -4.85 -21.66
CA PHE A 184 -8.53 -5.48 -21.43
C PHE A 184 -9.56 -4.90 -22.41
N HIS A 185 -10.24 -5.77 -23.14
CA HIS A 185 -11.25 -5.44 -24.15
C HIS A 185 -12.65 -5.66 -23.63
N VAL A 186 -13.48 -4.63 -23.63
CA VAL A 186 -14.86 -4.67 -23.13
C VAL A 186 -15.80 -5.31 -24.17
N THR A 187 -16.58 -6.30 -23.73
CA THR A 187 -17.61 -6.98 -24.55
C THR A 187 -19.04 -6.65 -24.09
N ALA A 188 -19.23 -6.45 -22.79
CA ALA A 188 -20.49 -6.04 -22.21
C ALA A 188 -20.30 -5.16 -20.98
N LEU A 189 -21.29 -4.32 -20.72
CA LEU A 189 -21.48 -3.57 -19.47
C LEU A 189 -22.87 -3.89 -18.94
N THR A 190 -22.94 -4.51 -17.77
CA THR A 190 -24.22 -4.76 -17.10
C THR A 190 -24.31 -4.00 -15.80
N ARG A 191 -25.52 -3.68 -15.35
CA ARG A 191 -25.69 -2.94 -14.10
C ARG A 191 -27.09 -3.08 -13.51
N ARG A 192 -27.22 -2.72 -12.26
CA ARG A 192 -28.50 -2.42 -11.63
C ARG A 192 -29.12 -1.17 -12.28
N ARG A 193 -30.45 -1.01 -12.15
CA ARG A 193 -31.11 0.23 -12.59
C ARG A 193 -30.75 1.41 -11.69
N ASP A 194 -30.62 1.16 -10.41
CA ASP A 194 -30.27 2.09 -9.33
C ASP A 194 -28.80 1.97 -8.91
N ALA A 195 -27.93 1.60 -9.84
CA ALA A 195 -26.52 1.37 -9.56
C ALA A 195 -25.80 2.60 -9.00
N VAL A 196 -24.98 2.40 -7.99
CA VAL A 196 -24.08 3.40 -7.42
C VAL A 196 -22.65 3.06 -7.81
N TYR A 197 -21.96 4.00 -8.44
CA TYR A 197 -20.57 3.80 -8.86
C TYR A 197 -19.61 3.97 -7.67
N PRO A 198 -18.92 2.90 -7.20
CA PRO A 198 -17.96 2.99 -6.13
C PRO A 198 -16.63 3.49 -6.67
N ALA A 199 -16.04 4.45 -5.97
CA ALA A 199 -14.71 4.97 -6.29
C ALA A 199 -13.98 5.37 -5.02
N THR A 200 -12.66 5.32 -5.07
CA THR A 200 -11.79 5.92 -4.07
C THR A 200 -10.76 6.82 -4.76
N VAL A 201 -10.20 7.75 -4.01
CA VAL A 201 -9.06 8.57 -4.42
C VAL A 201 -7.91 8.22 -3.49
N VAL A 202 -6.99 7.39 -3.97
CA VAL A 202 -5.79 7.00 -3.24
C VAL A 202 -4.78 8.14 -3.22
N GLY A 203 -3.87 8.19 -2.23
CA GLY A 203 -2.91 9.28 -2.15
C GLY A 203 -2.08 9.26 -0.87
N ILE A 204 -1.62 10.45 -0.44
CA ILE A 204 -0.84 10.59 0.80
C ILE A 204 -1.65 10.05 1.98
N PRO A 205 -1.08 9.13 2.80
CA PRO A 205 -1.81 8.52 3.92
C PRO A 205 -2.23 9.54 4.98
N PRO A 206 -3.34 9.28 5.72
CA PRO A 206 -4.18 8.09 5.62
C PRO A 206 -5.26 8.22 4.55
N GLN A 207 -5.47 7.15 3.78
CA GLN A 207 -6.56 7.03 2.79
C GLN A 207 -7.30 5.68 3.03
N GLU A 208 -8.00 5.13 2.03
CA GLU A 208 -8.76 3.89 2.17
C GLU A 208 -7.93 2.68 2.61
N ASP A 209 -6.67 2.61 2.19
CA ASP A 209 -5.72 1.54 2.53
C ASP A 209 -5.48 1.42 4.03
N ALA A 210 -5.54 2.53 4.78
CA ALA A 210 -5.45 2.53 6.24
C ALA A 210 -6.59 1.73 6.89
N TRP A 211 -7.82 1.87 6.37
CA TRP A 211 -8.98 1.13 6.88
C TRP A 211 -8.97 -0.34 6.46
N ILE A 212 -8.54 -0.62 5.23
CA ILE A 212 -8.33 -1.97 4.71
C ILE A 212 -7.26 -2.68 5.55
N ALA A 213 -6.13 -2.02 5.84
CA ALA A 213 -5.07 -2.54 6.69
C ALA A 213 -5.56 -2.87 8.10
N ARG A 214 -6.33 -1.98 8.74
CA ARG A 214 -6.93 -2.24 10.06
C ARG A 214 -7.84 -3.47 10.09
N ALA A 215 -8.65 -3.68 9.05
CA ALA A 215 -9.45 -4.89 8.92
C ALA A 215 -8.55 -6.13 8.75
N THR A 216 -7.54 -6.04 7.89
CA THR A 216 -6.58 -7.12 7.61
C THR A 216 -5.81 -7.53 8.87
N GLU A 217 -5.32 -6.57 9.67
CA GLU A 217 -4.66 -6.85 10.95
C GLU A 217 -5.51 -7.76 11.86
N ARG A 218 -6.79 -7.48 11.96
CA ARG A 218 -7.69 -8.23 12.87
C ARG A 218 -8.11 -9.58 12.29
N ILE A 219 -8.38 -9.64 10.99
CA ILE A 219 -8.82 -10.86 10.31
C ILE A 219 -7.67 -11.87 10.22
N PHE A 220 -6.45 -11.41 9.86
CA PHE A 220 -5.32 -12.30 9.60
C PHE A 220 -4.41 -12.55 10.82
N LEU A 221 -4.61 -11.88 11.94
CA LEU A 221 -3.86 -12.18 13.17
C LEU A 221 -4.01 -13.65 13.59
N SER A 222 -5.24 -14.19 13.56
CA SER A 222 -5.48 -15.60 13.91
C SER A 222 -4.82 -16.60 12.95
N PRO A 223 -4.96 -16.48 11.62
CA PRO A 223 -4.19 -17.28 10.66
C PRO A 223 -2.68 -17.22 10.87
N ILE A 224 -2.10 -16.04 11.11
CA ILE A 224 -0.66 -15.89 11.40
C ILE A 224 -0.28 -16.70 12.64
N ARG A 225 -1.04 -16.59 13.72
CA ARG A 225 -0.79 -17.31 14.96
C ARG A 225 -0.96 -18.83 14.82
N MET A 226 -1.94 -19.27 14.06
CA MET A 226 -2.25 -20.68 13.89
C MET A 226 -1.28 -21.40 12.94
N ALA A 227 -0.90 -20.76 11.86
CA ALA A 227 -0.19 -21.41 10.75
C ALA A 227 1.29 -21.00 10.65
N LEU A 228 1.68 -19.79 11.11
CA LEU A 228 3.03 -19.29 10.92
C LEU A 228 3.80 -19.17 12.25
N GLN A 229 3.33 -18.30 13.18
CA GLN A 229 4.07 -17.93 14.38
C GLN A 229 3.15 -17.83 15.60
N PRO A 230 3.03 -18.90 16.40
CA PRO A 230 2.12 -18.95 17.55
C PRO A 230 2.50 -17.99 18.68
N GLU A 231 3.75 -17.51 18.72
CA GLU A 231 4.23 -16.50 19.66
C GLU A 231 3.73 -15.09 19.39
N VAL A 232 3.25 -14.78 18.21
CA VAL A 232 2.66 -13.47 17.89
C VAL A 232 1.41 -13.22 18.72
N ARG A 233 1.31 -12.07 19.37
CA ARG A 233 0.17 -11.69 20.23
C ARG A 233 -0.69 -10.63 19.59
N ASP A 234 -0.08 -9.63 19.03
CA ASP A 234 -0.77 -8.56 18.30
C ASP A 234 0.08 -8.04 17.13
N LEU A 235 -0.56 -7.34 16.22
CA LEU A 235 0.02 -6.80 15.00
C LEU A 235 -0.67 -5.47 14.66
N THR A 236 0.09 -4.48 14.24
CA THR A 236 -0.44 -3.29 13.57
C THR A 236 0.43 -2.87 12.38
N MET A 237 -0.22 -2.33 11.37
CA MET A 237 0.40 -1.63 10.24
C MET A 237 0.00 -0.16 10.33
N PRO A 238 0.87 0.73 10.88
CA PRO A 238 0.55 2.14 11.03
C PRO A 238 0.12 2.77 9.70
N GLU A 239 -0.87 3.64 9.74
CA GLU A 239 -1.46 4.27 8.54
C GLU A 239 -0.39 4.93 7.64
N VAL A 240 0.56 5.63 8.27
CA VAL A 240 1.68 6.28 7.58
C VAL A 240 2.67 5.30 6.92
N GLY A 241 2.60 4.02 7.28
CA GLY A 241 3.37 2.93 6.66
C GLY A 241 2.72 2.37 5.39
N THR A 242 1.65 2.99 4.90
CA THR A 242 0.97 2.63 3.64
C THR A 242 0.62 1.14 3.51
N ALA A 243 0.14 0.55 4.62
CA ALA A 243 -0.26 -0.85 4.77
C ALA A 243 0.85 -1.92 4.56
N HIS A 244 2.08 -1.52 4.25
CA HIS A 244 3.18 -2.49 4.05
C HIS A 244 4.57 -2.02 4.48
N ASN A 245 4.92 -0.74 4.35
CA ASN A 245 6.28 -0.27 4.65
C ASN A 245 6.67 -0.47 6.11
N VAL A 246 5.74 -0.26 7.04
CA VAL A 246 5.98 -0.36 8.48
C VAL A 246 4.99 -1.33 9.11
N ALA A 247 5.48 -2.22 9.97
CA ALA A 247 4.64 -3.05 10.81
C ALA A 247 5.24 -3.15 12.23
N VAL A 248 4.36 -3.28 13.22
CA VAL A 248 4.74 -3.52 14.63
C VAL A 248 4.08 -4.83 15.07
N VAL A 249 4.86 -5.73 15.64
CA VAL A 249 4.40 -7.06 16.07
C VAL A 249 4.81 -7.32 17.51
N SER A 250 3.89 -7.67 18.37
CA SER A 250 4.20 -8.10 19.73
C SER A 250 4.29 -9.63 19.83
N ILE A 251 5.30 -10.13 20.55
CA ILE A 251 5.55 -11.57 20.69
C ILE A 251 5.80 -11.99 22.14
N ASP A 252 5.45 -13.24 22.45
CA ASP A 252 5.91 -13.93 23.67
C ASP A 252 7.32 -14.46 23.42
N ARG A 253 8.33 -13.67 23.78
CA ARG A 253 9.72 -14.11 23.66
C ARG A 253 10.08 -15.10 24.76
N ARG A 254 10.66 -16.24 24.38
CA ARG A 254 11.11 -17.31 25.29
C ARG A 254 12.61 -17.61 25.19
N TYR A 255 13.24 -17.26 24.07
CA TYR A 255 14.65 -17.54 23.80
C TYR A 255 15.26 -16.45 22.92
N GLU A 256 16.58 -16.40 22.89
CA GLU A 256 17.33 -15.48 22.03
C GLU A 256 17.15 -15.82 20.54
N GLY A 257 17.07 -14.80 19.69
CA GLY A 257 16.86 -14.96 18.24
C GLY A 257 15.39 -15.21 17.83
N GLN A 258 14.44 -15.32 18.76
CA GLN A 258 13.04 -15.57 18.40
C GLN A 258 12.42 -14.42 17.62
N ALA A 259 12.81 -13.16 17.87
CA ALA A 259 12.38 -12.00 17.07
C ALA A 259 12.87 -12.10 15.62
N VAL A 260 14.11 -12.59 15.42
CA VAL A 260 14.68 -12.86 14.08
C VAL A 260 13.86 -13.91 13.34
N LYS A 261 13.52 -15.02 14.02
CA LYS A 261 12.66 -16.08 13.47
C LYS A 261 11.31 -15.52 13.00
N VAL A 262 10.68 -14.68 13.83
CA VAL A 262 9.37 -14.07 13.50
C VAL A 262 9.50 -13.12 12.28
N ALA A 263 10.53 -12.27 12.25
CA ALA A 263 10.78 -11.36 11.15
C ALA A 263 10.96 -12.12 9.83
N GLN A 264 11.81 -13.12 9.78
CA GLN A 264 12.07 -13.93 8.59
C GLN A 264 10.83 -14.70 8.13
N SER A 265 10.04 -15.22 9.05
CA SER A 265 8.79 -15.93 8.74
C SER A 265 7.75 -14.99 8.14
N LEU A 266 7.56 -13.80 8.70
CA LEU A 266 6.61 -12.81 8.18
C LEU A 266 7.06 -12.31 6.81
N TRP A 267 8.34 -12.02 6.61
CA TRP A 267 8.87 -11.60 5.31
C TRP A 267 8.80 -12.67 4.21
N GLY A 268 8.59 -13.93 4.57
CA GLY A 268 8.34 -15.03 3.65
C GLY A 268 6.88 -15.37 3.43
N ALA A 269 5.93 -14.66 4.06
CA ALA A 269 4.53 -15.07 4.12
C ALA A 269 3.57 -14.05 3.50
N GLY A 270 2.85 -14.45 2.44
CA GLY A 270 1.76 -13.68 1.84
C GLY A 270 2.18 -12.23 1.54
N GLN A 271 1.30 -11.26 1.81
CA GLN A 271 1.59 -9.83 1.59
C GLN A 271 2.52 -9.22 2.65
N MET A 272 2.80 -9.89 3.77
CA MET A 272 3.84 -9.46 4.71
C MET A 272 5.24 -9.48 4.07
N MET A 273 5.42 -10.19 2.96
CA MET A 273 6.67 -10.13 2.18
C MET A 273 7.00 -8.72 1.68
N PHE A 274 6.03 -7.83 1.57
CA PHE A 274 6.26 -6.42 1.16
C PHE A 274 6.73 -5.52 2.29
N ASN A 275 6.66 -5.98 3.56
CA ASN A 275 7.09 -5.17 4.69
C ASN A 275 8.57 -4.82 4.62
N LYS A 276 8.88 -3.54 4.83
CA LYS A 276 10.25 -2.99 4.78
C LYS A 276 10.85 -2.81 6.18
N TYR A 277 10.07 -2.24 7.10
CA TYR A 277 10.47 -1.99 8.48
C TYR A 277 9.55 -2.74 9.45
N LEU A 278 10.12 -3.61 10.24
CA LEU A 278 9.40 -4.41 11.23
C LEU A 278 9.92 -4.10 12.64
N LEU A 279 9.05 -3.60 13.50
CA LEU A 279 9.36 -3.46 14.94
C LEU A 279 8.78 -4.66 15.70
N VAL A 280 9.63 -5.44 16.33
CA VAL A 280 9.23 -6.59 17.16
C VAL A 280 9.32 -6.18 18.64
N VAL A 281 8.19 -6.19 19.35
CA VAL A 281 8.09 -5.74 20.74
C VAL A 281 7.67 -6.89 21.67
N PRO A 282 7.95 -6.81 22.99
CA PRO A 282 7.51 -7.85 23.93
C PRO A 282 5.98 -7.88 24.06
N SER A 283 5.43 -9.06 24.37
CA SER A 283 4.01 -9.21 24.70
C SER A 283 3.64 -8.31 25.89
N GLY A 284 2.40 -7.80 25.87
CA GLY A 284 1.95 -6.80 26.85
C GLY A 284 2.23 -5.34 26.44
N THR A 285 3.01 -5.10 25.39
CA THR A 285 3.10 -3.79 24.75
C THR A 285 1.88 -3.58 23.85
N ASP A 286 1.16 -2.49 24.04
CA ASP A 286 0.17 -2.06 23.04
C ASP A 286 0.91 -1.57 21.78
N VAL A 287 0.75 -2.33 20.69
CA VAL A 287 1.42 -2.04 19.41
C VAL A 287 0.97 -0.73 18.75
N ARG A 288 -0.08 -0.08 19.29
CA ARG A 288 -0.62 1.20 18.83
C ARG A 288 -0.30 2.37 19.76
N ASP A 289 0.22 2.10 20.95
CA ASP A 289 0.63 3.15 21.90
C ASP A 289 2.01 3.71 21.52
N SER A 290 2.01 4.88 20.89
CA SER A 290 3.23 5.55 20.44
C SER A 290 4.21 5.85 21.59
N ASP A 291 3.71 6.08 22.82
CA ASP A 291 4.56 6.35 23.98
C ASP A 291 5.23 5.07 24.49
N ALA A 292 4.50 3.95 24.48
CA ALA A 292 5.08 2.65 24.80
C ALA A 292 6.17 2.26 23.78
N LEU A 293 5.91 2.44 22.48
CA LEU A 293 6.88 2.17 21.43
C LEU A 293 8.11 3.08 21.55
N ALA A 294 7.92 4.36 21.80
CA ALA A 294 9.01 5.31 21.97
C ALA A 294 9.91 4.93 23.17
N ARG A 295 9.32 4.53 24.31
CA ARG A 295 10.09 4.04 25.47
C ARG A 295 10.96 2.82 25.13
N LEU A 296 10.46 1.90 24.32
CA LEU A 296 11.23 0.74 23.88
C LEU A 296 12.35 1.16 22.93
N LEU A 297 12.04 1.94 21.90
CA LEU A 297 12.99 2.38 20.88
C LEU A 297 14.17 3.17 21.46
N ARG A 298 13.98 3.96 22.50
CA ARG A 298 15.06 4.64 23.20
C ARG A 298 16.06 3.71 23.91
N ARG A 299 15.69 2.44 24.14
CA ARG A 299 16.49 1.45 24.88
C ARG A 299 17.20 0.43 24.02
N ILE A 300 16.82 0.35 22.74
CA ILE A 300 17.50 -0.57 21.82
C ILE A 300 18.93 -0.09 21.52
N ASP A 301 19.79 -1.04 21.23
CA ASP A 301 21.09 -0.80 20.65
C ASP A 301 20.98 -0.94 19.12
N PRO A 302 21.14 0.17 18.35
CA PRO A 302 20.94 0.12 16.90
C PRO A 302 22.03 -0.67 16.15
N VAL A 303 23.03 -1.18 16.84
CA VAL A 303 24.03 -2.11 16.27
C VAL A 303 23.62 -3.55 16.53
N ARG A 304 23.29 -3.88 17.77
CA ARG A 304 23.01 -5.23 18.23
C ARG A 304 21.60 -5.70 17.88
N ASP A 305 20.59 -4.80 18.03
CA ASP A 305 19.18 -5.18 17.99
C ASP A 305 18.58 -5.01 16.58
N LEU A 306 19.40 -4.77 15.56
CA LEU A 306 18.98 -4.67 14.17
C LEU A 306 19.19 -5.97 13.42
N VAL A 307 18.14 -6.43 12.75
CA VAL A 307 18.18 -7.54 11.80
C VAL A 307 18.07 -6.98 10.38
N ARG A 308 19.13 -7.09 9.61
CA ARG A 308 19.16 -6.65 8.20
C ARG A 308 18.90 -7.85 7.29
N SER A 309 18.08 -7.65 6.27
CA SER A 309 17.78 -8.63 5.24
C SER A 309 17.52 -7.95 3.90
N GLU A 310 17.35 -8.74 2.88
CA GLU A 310 16.89 -8.32 1.56
C GLU A 310 15.74 -9.22 1.10
N GLY A 311 14.86 -8.70 0.26
CA GLY A 311 13.76 -9.51 -0.23
C GLY A 311 12.76 -8.73 -1.08
N ILE A 312 11.63 -9.36 -1.32
CA ILE A 312 10.55 -8.80 -2.11
C ILE A 312 9.97 -7.57 -1.39
N LEU A 313 9.82 -6.49 -2.14
CA LEU A 313 9.08 -5.28 -1.75
C LEU A 313 7.93 -5.07 -2.73
N ASP A 314 7.02 -4.17 -2.39
CA ASP A 314 5.98 -3.77 -3.33
C ASP A 314 6.61 -3.11 -4.56
N VAL A 315 6.07 -3.36 -5.75
CA VAL A 315 6.60 -2.75 -6.99
C VAL A 315 6.38 -1.23 -7.03
N LEU A 316 5.49 -0.71 -6.17
CA LEU A 316 5.26 0.72 -5.99
C LEU A 316 6.26 1.36 -5.02
N ASP A 317 7.17 0.59 -4.43
CA ASP A 317 8.30 1.13 -3.67
C ASP A 317 9.29 1.81 -4.63
N HIS A 318 9.27 3.13 -4.62
CA HIS A 318 10.07 3.96 -5.53
C HIS A 318 11.52 4.20 -5.04
N ALA A 319 11.84 3.82 -3.81
CA ALA A 319 13.17 4.07 -3.25
C ALA A 319 14.22 3.06 -3.72
N THR A 320 13.80 1.91 -4.25
CA THR A 320 14.70 0.82 -4.65
C THR A 320 15.19 0.97 -6.08
N ALA A 321 16.48 0.68 -6.31
CA ALA A 321 17.05 0.66 -7.67
C ALA A 321 16.53 -0.52 -8.51
N THR A 322 16.13 -1.61 -7.86
CA THR A 322 15.55 -2.80 -8.49
C THR A 322 14.07 -2.86 -8.16
N PRO A 323 13.15 -2.65 -9.11
CA PRO A 323 11.72 -2.70 -8.84
C PRO A 323 11.29 -4.00 -8.16
N GLY A 324 10.55 -3.89 -7.07
CA GLY A 324 10.03 -5.02 -6.31
C GLY A 324 11.05 -5.78 -5.45
N PHE A 325 12.30 -5.31 -5.35
CA PHE A 325 13.34 -5.95 -4.54
C PHE A 325 14.22 -4.92 -3.83
N GLY A 326 14.42 -5.08 -2.52
CA GLY A 326 15.23 -4.14 -1.73
C GLY A 326 15.53 -4.61 -0.33
N GLY A 327 16.03 -3.68 0.48
CA GLY A 327 16.42 -3.91 1.87
C GLY A 327 15.23 -4.03 2.81
N LYS A 328 15.46 -4.77 3.90
CA LYS A 328 14.52 -4.94 5.01
C LYS A 328 15.23 -4.78 6.33
N ILE A 329 14.58 -4.15 7.30
CA ILE A 329 15.09 -4.03 8.67
C ILE A 329 14.03 -4.49 9.65
N ALA A 330 14.40 -5.40 10.56
CA ALA A 330 13.67 -5.61 11.79
C ALA A 330 14.44 -5.06 12.98
N ILE A 331 13.71 -4.48 13.93
CA ILE A 331 14.22 -3.97 15.21
C ILE A 331 13.72 -4.91 16.29
N ASP A 332 14.62 -5.64 16.96
CA ASP A 332 14.28 -6.48 18.11
C ASP A 332 14.24 -5.63 19.40
N ALA A 333 13.07 -5.10 19.71
CA ALA A 333 12.83 -4.39 20.97
C ALA A 333 12.36 -5.31 22.10
N THR A 334 12.35 -6.63 21.90
CA THR A 334 11.91 -7.60 22.94
C THR A 334 12.91 -7.70 24.09
N THR A 335 14.18 -7.38 23.84
CA THR A 335 15.25 -7.34 24.86
C THR A 335 15.17 -6.11 25.75
N ALA A 336 14.66 -5.00 25.26
CA ALA A 336 14.52 -3.75 25.99
C ALA A 336 13.57 -3.86 27.20
N GLY A 337 12.63 -4.80 27.17
CA GLY A 337 11.72 -5.09 28.29
C GLY A 337 12.36 -5.82 29.46
N ALA A 338 13.37 -6.65 29.22
CA ALA A 338 14.07 -7.40 30.28
C ALA A 338 15.00 -6.53 31.14
N ALA A 339 15.41 -5.38 30.64
CA ALA A 339 16.25 -4.40 31.33
C ALA A 339 15.44 -3.37 32.16
N LEU A 340 14.15 -3.61 32.40
CA LEU A 340 13.28 -2.75 33.21
C LEU A 340 13.61 -2.87 34.70
N ASN A 341 14.85 -2.54 35.10
CA ASN A 341 15.14 -2.23 36.48
C ASN A 341 14.69 -0.76 36.71
N PRO A 342 13.70 -0.48 37.60
CA PRO A 342 13.18 0.86 37.82
C PRO A 342 14.23 1.91 38.24
N ALA A 343 15.40 1.45 38.69
CA ALA A 343 16.47 2.27 39.20
C ALA A 343 17.30 3.01 38.11
N SER A 344 17.14 2.72 36.82
CA SER A 344 17.88 3.38 35.73
C SER A 344 17.09 4.49 35.00
N GLN A 345 16.08 5.07 35.64
CA GLN A 345 15.13 6.00 35.02
C GLN A 345 15.58 7.47 34.92
N SER A 346 16.81 7.78 35.22
CA SER A 346 17.34 9.16 35.10
C SER A 346 18.45 9.22 34.06
N GLU A 347 18.13 8.99 32.80
CA GLU A 347 19.00 9.46 31.72
C GLU A 347 18.67 10.92 31.43
N SER A 348 19.46 11.82 32.05
CA SER A 348 19.56 13.20 31.56
C SER A 348 19.89 13.16 30.07
N VAL A 349 19.12 13.82 29.24
CA VAL A 349 19.46 14.01 27.82
C VAL A 349 20.84 14.64 27.79
N PRO A 350 21.86 13.98 27.21
CA PRO A 350 23.21 14.56 27.15
C PRO A 350 23.12 15.94 26.48
N GLN A 351 23.97 16.87 26.89
CA GLN A 351 24.09 18.16 26.22
C GLN A 351 24.65 17.91 24.81
N LEU A 352 23.76 17.80 23.83
CA LEU A 352 24.09 17.39 22.47
C LEU A 352 24.60 18.59 21.66
N SER A 353 25.72 18.43 20.98
CA SER A 353 26.18 19.36 19.94
C SER A 353 25.53 18.95 18.61
N LEU A 354 24.38 19.54 18.33
CA LEU A 354 23.63 19.28 17.08
C LEU A 354 24.06 20.27 16.00
N PRO A 355 24.07 19.86 14.70
CA PRO A 355 24.25 20.78 13.60
C PRO A 355 23.17 21.87 13.60
N GLU A 356 23.52 23.07 13.10
CA GLU A 356 22.58 24.17 12.98
C GLU A 356 21.36 23.76 12.11
N GLY A 357 20.16 24.16 12.54
CA GLY A 357 18.90 23.85 11.83
C GLY A 357 18.32 22.46 12.08
N CYS A 358 18.89 21.66 13.01
CA CYS A 358 18.27 20.40 13.40
C CYS A 358 16.99 20.61 14.21
N ARG A 359 15.93 19.82 13.91
CA ARG A 359 14.76 19.68 14.77
C ARG A 359 15.04 18.68 15.89
N THR A 360 14.68 19.05 17.10
CA THR A 360 14.94 18.25 18.32
C THR A 360 13.66 17.91 19.10
N ASP A 361 12.52 18.29 18.58
CA ASP A 361 11.22 18.03 19.21
C ASP A 361 10.92 16.52 19.38
N LEU A 362 11.56 15.67 18.59
CA LEU A 362 11.45 14.21 18.73
C LEU A 362 12.56 13.58 19.59
N LEU A 363 13.53 14.37 20.07
CA LEU A 363 14.67 13.83 20.77
C LEU A 363 14.26 13.27 22.15
N GLU A 364 13.45 13.99 22.90
CA GLU A 364 12.99 13.56 24.22
C GLU A 364 12.11 12.31 24.12
N LYS A 365 11.17 12.29 23.18
CA LYS A 365 10.22 11.18 23.04
C LYS A 365 10.86 9.95 22.37
N TRP A 366 11.59 10.13 21.27
CA TRP A 366 12.04 9.03 20.40
C TRP A 366 13.55 8.80 20.41
N GLY A 367 14.34 9.70 20.98
CA GLY A 367 15.80 9.69 20.87
C GLY A 367 16.28 10.06 19.47
N ALA A 368 15.45 10.77 18.71
CA ALA A 368 15.69 11.11 17.31
C ALA A 368 15.97 12.59 17.12
N ALA A 369 17.04 12.90 16.39
CA ALA A 369 17.33 14.24 15.85
C ALA A 369 17.10 14.22 14.32
N LEU A 370 16.54 15.31 13.81
CA LEU A 370 16.21 15.45 12.39
C LEU A 370 17.05 16.56 11.77
N ALA A 371 17.63 16.33 10.60
CA ALA A 371 18.30 17.35 9.82
C ALA A 371 17.66 17.51 8.44
N PHE A 372 17.70 18.72 7.92
CA PHE A 372 17.09 19.10 6.65
C PHE A 372 18.20 19.63 5.73
N ALA A 373 18.49 18.88 4.68
CA ALA A 373 19.59 19.19 3.76
C ALA A 373 19.26 18.75 2.33
N GLU A 374 19.85 19.43 1.36
CA GLU A 374 19.69 19.08 -0.05
C GLU A 374 20.15 17.64 -0.34
N PRO A 375 19.52 16.94 -1.30
CA PRO A 375 19.95 15.61 -1.73
C PRO A 375 21.43 15.57 -2.07
N GLY A 376 22.15 14.61 -1.48
CA GLY A 376 23.61 14.44 -1.68
C GLY A 376 24.50 15.36 -0.84
N ALA A 377 23.96 16.36 -0.12
CA ALA A 377 24.76 17.18 0.77
C ALA A 377 25.30 16.33 1.94
N GLY A 378 26.59 16.51 2.26
CA GLY A 378 27.20 15.89 3.45
C GLY A 378 26.66 16.53 4.73
N VAL A 379 26.13 15.71 5.64
CA VAL A 379 25.68 16.15 6.96
C VAL A 379 26.40 15.32 8.01
N ARG A 380 27.03 16.01 8.98
CA ARG A 380 27.75 15.34 10.07
C ARG A 380 26.74 14.72 11.04
N THR A 381 26.91 13.44 11.35
CA THR A 381 26.11 12.75 12.37
C THR A 381 26.46 13.29 13.75
N PRO A 382 25.47 13.75 14.53
CA PRO A 382 25.69 14.22 15.90
C PRO A 382 26.01 13.06 16.84
N GLU A 383 26.90 13.28 17.79
CA GLU A 383 27.20 12.30 18.84
C GLU A 383 26.08 12.28 19.89
N GLY A 384 25.81 11.10 20.46
CA GLY A 384 24.87 10.95 21.58
C GLY A 384 23.38 10.82 21.20
N VAL A 385 23.03 10.94 19.92
CA VAL A 385 21.66 10.62 19.43
C VAL A 385 21.55 9.16 19.06
N ARG A 386 20.38 8.58 19.26
CA ARG A 386 20.12 7.17 18.88
C ARG A 386 19.72 7.03 17.42
N TYR A 387 18.91 7.96 16.95
CA TYR A 387 18.45 8.03 15.57
C TYR A 387 18.75 9.40 14.99
N PHE A 388 19.33 9.42 13.81
CA PHE A 388 19.55 10.63 13.05
C PHE A 388 18.94 10.49 11.67
N VAL A 389 17.91 11.31 11.37
CA VAL A 389 17.15 11.18 10.13
C VAL A 389 17.32 12.44 9.30
N LEU A 390 17.66 12.25 8.02
CA LEU A 390 17.89 13.31 7.05
C LEU A 390 16.67 13.43 6.13
N PHE A 391 16.18 14.64 5.93
CA PHE A 391 15.10 14.98 5.02
C PHE A 391 15.49 16.12 4.10
N ASP A 392 14.74 16.30 3.02
CA ASP A 392 14.83 17.51 2.19
C ASP A 392 14.38 18.75 2.96
N PRO A 393 14.92 19.95 2.68
CA PRO A 393 14.52 21.18 3.37
C PRO A 393 13.00 21.44 3.33
N ALA A 394 12.36 21.06 2.25
CA ALA A 394 10.90 21.19 2.08
C ALA A 394 10.07 20.42 3.12
N ALA A 395 10.65 19.42 3.78
CA ALA A 395 9.96 18.62 4.80
C ALA A 395 10.03 19.22 6.22
N ALA A 396 10.73 20.34 6.43
CA ALA A 396 11.03 20.87 7.77
C ALA A 396 9.79 21.20 8.61
N GLU A 397 8.68 21.56 7.98
CA GLU A 397 7.43 21.92 8.67
C GLU A 397 6.41 20.78 8.75
N LEU A 398 6.77 19.58 8.30
CA LEU A 398 5.88 18.43 8.37
C LEU A 398 5.73 17.91 9.81
N MET A 399 4.58 17.32 10.07
CA MET A 399 4.29 16.66 11.35
C MET A 399 5.08 15.35 11.48
N PRO A 400 5.31 14.85 12.71
CA PRO A 400 6.08 13.61 12.92
C PRO A 400 5.57 12.40 12.14
N GLU A 401 4.26 12.25 12.00
CA GLU A 401 3.63 11.17 11.25
C GLU A 401 3.95 11.28 9.75
N GLU A 402 3.94 12.49 9.21
CA GLU A 402 4.28 12.76 7.80
C GLU A 402 5.77 12.53 7.53
N LEU A 403 6.63 12.87 8.49
CA LEU A 403 8.06 12.56 8.41
C LEU A 403 8.32 11.05 8.46
N LEU A 404 7.56 10.30 9.27
CA LEU A 404 7.66 8.84 9.29
C LEU A 404 7.22 8.22 7.96
N TRP A 405 6.14 8.75 7.34
CA TRP A 405 5.73 8.36 6.00
C TRP A 405 6.84 8.57 4.98
N LEU A 406 7.46 9.77 4.94
CA LEU A 406 8.57 10.06 4.03
C LEU A 406 9.78 9.15 4.32
N ALA A 407 10.13 8.94 5.59
CA ALA A 407 11.24 8.07 5.95
C ALA A 407 11.02 6.63 5.48
N ALA A 408 9.81 6.11 5.65
CA ALA A 408 9.49 4.77 5.19
C ALA A 408 9.41 4.67 3.65
N ALA A 409 8.87 5.70 2.97
CA ALA A 409 8.68 5.69 1.52
C ALA A 409 10.00 5.93 0.76
N ASN A 410 10.83 6.88 1.19
CA ASN A 410 12.00 7.35 0.43
C ASN A 410 13.28 6.56 0.68
N THR A 411 13.24 5.48 1.46
CA THR A 411 14.46 4.74 1.82
C THR A 411 14.46 3.30 1.29
N ASP A 412 15.58 2.89 0.71
CA ASP A 412 15.99 1.49 0.61
C ASP A 412 16.95 1.21 1.79
N PRO A 413 16.58 0.35 2.75
CA PRO A 413 17.41 0.06 3.91
C PRO A 413 18.85 -0.37 3.60
N ARG A 414 19.12 -0.94 2.43
CA ARG A 414 20.48 -1.32 2.00
C ARG A 414 21.39 -0.12 1.79
N ARG A 415 20.84 0.93 1.17
CA ARG A 415 21.58 2.12 0.76
C ARG A 415 21.47 3.23 1.80
N ASP A 416 20.28 3.42 2.36
CA ASP A 416 19.91 4.64 3.06
C ASP A 416 19.94 4.50 4.59
N VAL A 417 20.09 3.28 5.10
CA VAL A 417 20.15 3.04 6.55
C VAL A 417 21.51 2.47 6.93
N ARG A 418 22.29 3.25 7.68
CA ARG A 418 23.62 2.88 8.14
C ARG A 418 23.78 3.12 9.64
N THR A 419 24.77 2.49 10.22
CA THR A 419 25.12 2.68 11.63
C THR A 419 26.43 3.46 11.70
N GLU A 420 26.44 4.55 12.46
CA GLU A 420 27.65 5.35 12.75
C GLU A 420 27.83 5.41 14.26
N GLY A 421 28.83 4.69 14.79
CA GLY A 421 28.98 4.48 16.23
C GLY A 421 27.73 3.82 16.83
N ALA A 422 27.11 4.48 17.80
CA ALA A 422 25.85 4.06 18.44
C ALA A 422 24.59 4.68 17.80
N THR A 423 24.72 5.41 16.69
CA THR A 423 23.63 6.11 16.02
C THR A 423 23.18 5.36 14.77
N LEU A 424 21.87 5.14 14.63
CA LEU A 424 21.26 4.73 13.39
C LEU A 424 20.97 5.97 12.53
N VAL A 425 21.62 6.04 11.39
CA VAL A 425 21.43 7.14 10.43
C VAL A 425 20.52 6.67 9.30
N ILE A 426 19.47 7.45 9.02
CA ILE A 426 18.46 7.17 7.98
C ILE A 426 18.44 8.36 7.02
N ASP A 427 18.78 8.13 5.75
CA ASP A 427 18.73 9.17 4.71
C ASP A 427 17.41 9.08 3.93
N ALA A 428 16.40 9.82 4.40
CA ALA A 428 15.06 9.87 3.83
C ALA A 428 14.86 11.00 2.82
N ARG A 429 15.94 11.65 2.37
CA ARG A 429 15.88 12.67 1.32
C ARG A 429 15.42 12.06 -0.01
N SER A 430 14.87 12.88 -0.89
CA SER A 430 14.59 12.48 -2.27
C SER A 430 15.88 12.01 -2.98
N LYS A 431 15.73 11.15 -3.98
CA LYS A 431 16.88 10.52 -4.63
C LYS A 431 17.07 11.11 -6.03
N ARG A 432 18.27 11.60 -6.33
CA ARG A 432 18.61 12.03 -7.69
C ARG A 432 18.61 10.80 -8.60
N PRO A 433 17.81 10.81 -9.67
CA PRO A 433 17.67 9.65 -10.54
C PRO A 433 19.00 9.13 -11.07
N GLY A 434 19.26 7.81 -10.88
CA GLY A 434 20.41 7.11 -11.42
C GLY A 434 21.76 7.38 -10.73
N GLU A 435 21.85 8.29 -9.74
CA GLU A 435 23.08 8.55 -9.01
C GLU A 435 23.25 7.61 -7.81
N GLY A 436 24.48 7.16 -7.53
CA GLY A 436 24.86 6.48 -6.28
C GLY A 436 24.02 5.22 -5.95
N GLY A 437 23.55 4.46 -6.94
CA GLY A 437 22.66 3.33 -6.73
C GLY A 437 21.21 3.72 -6.45
N ASN A 438 20.83 4.95 -6.77
CA ASN A 438 19.46 5.43 -6.73
C ASN A 438 18.62 4.82 -7.86
N PRO A 439 17.27 4.79 -7.73
CA PRO A 439 16.40 4.40 -8.83
C PRO A 439 16.60 5.29 -10.05
N ALA A 440 16.37 4.72 -11.24
CA ALA A 440 16.51 5.45 -12.51
C ALA A 440 15.50 6.60 -12.67
N ARG A 441 14.40 6.55 -11.94
CA ARG A 441 13.34 7.57 -11.90
C ARG A 441 12.89 7.75 -10.45
N PHE A 442 12.57 8.97 -10.06
CA PHE A 442 12.02 9.28 -8.74
C PHE A 442 10.70 10.04 -8.87
N PRO A 443 9.59 9.55 -8.30
CA PRO A 443 8.27 10.15 -8.49
C PRO A 443 8.06 11.38 -7.60
N ASN A 444 7.12 12.21 -8.02
CA ASN A 444 6.55 13.26 -7.19
C ASN A 444 5.50 12.72 -6.22
N VAL A 445 5.28 13.46 -5.14
CA VAL A 445 4.12 13.28 -4.27
C VAL A 445 2.84 13.69 -5.01
N VAL A 446 1.71 13.09 -4.63
CA VAL A 446 0.40 13.43 -5.21
C VAL A 446 -0.20 14.65 -4.52
N THR A 447 -0.61 15.64 -5.30
CA THR A 447 -1.31 16.83 -4.81
C THR A 447 -2.36 17.29 -5.81
N ALA A 448 -3.48 17.82 -5.31
CA ALA A 448 -4.50 18.42 -6.19
C ALA A 448 -3.97 19.71 -6.85
N SER A 449 -4.45 20.03 -8.05
CA SER A 449 -4.10 21.28 -8.73
C SER A 449 -4.68 22.50 -8.00
N GLU A 450 -4.04 23.70 -8.15
CA GLU A 450 -4.61 24.94 -7.60
C GLU A 450 -6.02 25.22 -8.16
N ALA A 451 -6.24 24.89 -9.43
CA ALA A 451 -7.54 25.07 -10.06
C ALA A 451 -8.61 24.20 -9.37
N THR A 452 -8.27 22.94 -9.07
CA THR A 452 -9.18 22.01 -8.36
C THR A 452 -9.42 22.47 -6.92
N VAL A 453 -8.36 22.81 -6.19
CA VAL A 453 -8.47 23.33 -4.81
C VAL A 453 -9.36 24.58 -4.79
N GLY A 454 -9.07 25.56 -5.63
CA GLY A 454 -9.85 26.80 -5.71
C GLY A 454 -11.30 26.57 -6.14
N LEU A 455 -11.59 25.60 -7.00
CA LEU A 455 -12.96 25.22 -7.36
C LEU A 455 -13.72 24.64 -6.17
N VAL A 456 -13.11 23.70 -5.45
CA VAL A 456 -13.70 23.04 -4.26
C VAL A 456 -13.92 24.07 -3.16
N ASP A 457 -12.93 24.92 -2.88
CA ASP A 457 -13.02 25.97 -1.85
C ASP A 457 -14.22 26.92 -2.10
N ARG A 458 -14.39 27.38 -3.35
CA ARG A 458 -15.53 28.26 -3.72
C ARG A 458 -16.88 27.59 -3.59
N ARG A 459 -16.94 26.26 -3.76
CA ARG A 459 -18.17 25.48 -3.73
C ARG A 459 -18.37 24.74 -2.41
N TRP A 460 -17.53 24.96 -1.41
CA TRP A 460 -17.54 24.20 -0.16
C TRP A 460 -18.92 24.11 0.51
N THR A 461 -19.61 25.24 0.56
CA THR A 461 -20.97 25.31 1.15
C THR A 461 -22.00 24.49 0.38
N GLU A 462 -21.82 24.31 -0.94
CA GLU A 462 -22.73 23.51 -1.79
C GLU A 462 -22.64 22.03 -1.46
N TYR A 463 -21.49 21.56 -0.95
CA TYR A 463 -21.28 20.14 -0.62
C TYR A 463 -21.90 19.71 0.71
N GLY A 464 -22.30 20.65 1.58
CA GLY A 464 -22.92 20.34 2.86
C GLY A 464 -22.00 19.59 3.85
N LEU A 465 -20.67 19.76 3.73
CA LEU A 465 -19.66 19.06 4.54
C LEU A 465 -19.36 19.73 5.89
N GLY A 466 -20.09 20.79 6.27
CA GLY A 466 -19.89 21.52 7.52
C GLY A 466 -18.89 22.67 7.39
N ALA A 467 -18.13 22.94 8.47
CA ALA A 467 -17.15 24.03 8.50
C ALA A 467 -16.07 23.84 7.41
N PHE A 468 -15.58 24.95 6.87
CA PHE A 468 -14.53 24.91 5.84
C PHE A 468 -13.27 24.24 6.39
N VAL A 469 -12.72 23.33 5.58
CA VAL A 469 -11.44 22.66 5.82
C VAL A 469 -10.51 22.93 4.66
N GLU A 470 -9.34 23.49 4.97
CA GLU A 470 -8.33 23.75 3.94
C GLU A 470 -7.81 22.46 3.30
N SER A 471 -7.59 22.47 1.99
CA SER A 471 -7.04 21.32 1.28
C SER A 471 -5.65 20.95 1.79
N PRO A 472 -5.41 19.70 2.24
CA PRO A 472 -4.08 19.24 2.65
C PRO A 472 -3.05 19.31 1.52
N SER A 473 -3.48 19.28 0.26
CA SER A 473 -2.59 19.43 -0.89
C SER A 473 -1.77 20.72 -0.85
N ARG A 474 -2.27 21.80 -0.26
CA ARG A 474 -1.52 23.07 -0.13
C ARG A 474 -0.24 22.88 0.68
N ARG A 475 -0.30 22.10 1.76
CA ARG A 475 0.86 21.81 2.62
C ARG A 475 1.88 20.94 1.91
N TYR A 476 1.43 19.93 1.17
CA TYR A 476 2.31 18.97 0.51
C TYR A 476 2.95 19.47 -0.80
N ARG A 477 2.45 20.56 -1.38
CA ARG A 477 3.02 21.12 -2.62
C ARG A 477 4.47 21.52 -2.52
N ARG A 478 4.92 21.90 -1.31
CA ARG A 478 6.34 22.19 -1.07
C ARG A 478 7.27 21.00 -1.32
N LEU A 479 6.73 19.77 -1.28
CA LEU A 479 7.47 18.54 -1.55
C LEU A 479 7.59 18.21 -3.04
N LEU A 480 6.93 18.96 -3.92
CA LEU A 480 7.00 18.72 -5.37
C LEU A 480 8.41 19.02 -5.88
N LEU A 481 9.00 18.06 -6.56
CA LEU A 481 10.32 18.16 -7.18
C LEU A 481 10.25 18.70 -8.60
N SER A 482 9.08 18.57 -9.26
CA SER A 482 8.84 19.04 -10.62
C SER A 482 7.35 19.34 -10.85
N GLY A 483 7.00 19.82 -12.04
CA GLY A 483 5.61 20.04 -12.45
C GLY A 483 4.86 18.81 -12.95
N GLY A 484 5.51 17.64 -13.04
CA GLY A 484 4.95 16.40 -13.57
C GLY A 484 4.86 15.28 -12.52
N ALA A 485 4.71 14.03 -12.98
CA ALA A 485 4.64 12.86 -12.12
C ALA A 485 6.00 12.42 -11.55
N GLN A 486 7.10 12.89 -12.10
CA GLN A 486 8.47 12.49 -11.70
C GLN A 486 9.45 13.66 -11.75
N TRP A 487 10.54 13.52 -11.03
CA TRP A 487 11.68 14.43 -11.01
C TRP A 487 12.62 14.21 -12.19
#